data_19421fb445f1ed22e055874ec588471b
#
_entry.id   19421fb445f1ed22e055874ec588471b
#
_cell.length_a   1.000
_cell.length_b   1.000
_cell.length_c   1.000
_cell.angle_alpha   90.00
_cell.angle_beta   90.00
_cell.angle_gamma   90.00
#
_symmetry.space_group_name_H-M   'P 1'
#
loop_
_entity.id
_entity.type
_entity.pdbx_description
1 polymer ?
#
loop_
_entity_poly.entity_id
_entity_poly.type
_entity_poly.pdbx_seq_one_letter_code
_entity_poly.pdbx_strand_id
1 'polypeptide(L)'
;MSKSVCSKDLYCIFLKVTSKRYSALSLSEVSPIELSHDSISRWLENTHCQPKDFWSAAAPHVRETKGVIIADETILNKSRSEKIKLVRWQYSGTEHNIVRGIGMLNFLWVDEKEEICPMDLRIYEPKEDGKTKNDHFRELLRIAKRREVNPEAVIADSWYSSLDNLKMIRDLGWNWVMGLRKNRSVNKKEKLENLTIPDEGLRVHLRGYGFIHVFRFEAKNGRTNYIGTNVEDPTREKIKSLVRKRWEIEVFHRELKQTCGLEHCQSRTGRARRNHIVLSVLSWIKSADVRRNNHLSFYQQQWNVIKQAIAQQLKYELAIV
;
A
#
# COMPACT_ATOMS: atom_id res chain seq x y z
N MET A 1 31.41 28.82 0.95
CA MET A 1 30.93 27.50 1.44
C MET A 1 29.60 27.16 0.79
N SER A 2 29.52 26.08 0.04
CA SER A 2 28.23 25.67 -0.54
C SER A 2 27.30 25.26 0.62
N LYS A 3 26.08 25.82 0.67
CA LYS A 3 25.10 25.45 1.70
C LYS A 3 24.76 23.97 1.54
N SER A 4 24.93 23.21 2.60
CA SER A 4 24.50 21.80 2.63
C SER A 4 23.03 21.67 2.24
N VAL A 5 22.72 20.71 1.39
CA VAL A 5 21.36 20.48 0.88
C VAL A 5 20.88 19.13 1.38
N CYS A 6 19.63 19.05 1.82
CA CYS A 6 18.99 17.78 2.19
C CYS A 6 18.98 16.84 0.98
N SER A 7 19.25 15.56 1.20
CA SER A 7 19.20 14.52 0.16
C SER A 7 18.05 13.54 0.37
N LYS A 8 17.66 12.83 -0.71
CA LYS A 8 16.66 11.74 -0.62
C LYS A 8 17.11 10.67 0.39
N ASP A 9 18.41 10.33 0.38
CA ASP A 9 18.94 9.30 1.26
C ASP A 9 18.92 9.74 2.73
N LEU A 10 19.36 10.95 3.03
CA LEU A 10 19.30 11.48 4.40
C LEU A 10 17.86 11.50 4.91
N TYR A 11 16.92 11.98 4.09
CA TYR A 11 15.50 12.03 4.48
C TYR A 11 14.90 10.63 4.69
N CYS A 12 15.18 9.67 3.81
CA CYS A 12 14.73 8.29 3.97
C CYS A 12 15.31 7.62 5.22
N ILE A 13 16.62 7.83 5.49
CA ILE A 13 17.28 7.31 6.70
C ILE A 13 16.62 7.92 7.95
N PHE A 14 16.38 9.23 7.94
CA PHE A 14 15.69 9.90 9.04
C PHE A 14 14.30 9.30 9.29
N LEU A 15 13.48 9.10 8.24
CA LEU A 15 12.17 8.47 8.38
C LEU A 15 12.25 7.04 8.94
N LYS A 16 13.30 6.30 8.59
CA LYS A 16 13.54 4.93 9.06
C LYS A 16 13.91 4.87 10.55
N VAL A 17 14.75 5.81 11.02
CA VAL A 17 15.33 5.74 12.37
C VAL A 17 14.55 6.54 13.41
N THR A 18 13.80 7.57 13.01
CA THR A 18 12.98 8.34 13.93
C THR A 18 11.74 7.56 14.35
N SER A 19 11.35 7.66 15.62
CA SER A 19 10.20 6.93 16.16
C SER A 19 8.99 7.83 16.49
N LYS A 20 9.17 9.13 16.65
CA LYS A 20 8.10 10.03 17.11
C LYS A 20 8.01 11.36 16.38
N ARG A 21 9.13 12.00 16.08
CA ARG A 21 9.16 13.36 15.52
C ARG A 21 9.65 13.36 14.09
N TYR A 22 8.72 13.40 13.13
CA TYR A 22 8.99 13.37 11.69
C TYR A 22 9.00 14.76 11.04
N SER A 23 9.33 15.81 11.80
CA SER A 23 9.34 17.19 11.31
C SER A 23 10.69 17.58 10.69
N ALA A 24 10.69 18.62 9.85
CA ALA A 24 11.92 19.23 9.34
C ALA A 24 12.78 19.79 10.47
N LEU A 25 12.15 20.32 11.53
CA LEU A 25 12.85 20.79 12.73
C LEU A 25 13.61 19.62 13.39
N SER A 26 12.95 18.50 13.64
CA SER A 26 13.62 17.34 14.26
C SER A 26 14.74 16.78 13.42
N LEU A 27 14.61 16.78 12.08
CA LEU A 27 15.72 16.40 11.20
C LEU A 27 16.88 17.41 11.31
N SER A 28 16.62 18.72 11.41
CA SER A 28 17.70 19.71 11.54
C SER A 28 18.46 19.58 12.88
N GLU A 29 17.77 19.15 13.94
CA GLU A 29 18.36 18.95 15.28
C GLU A 29 19.32 17.73 15.32
N VAL A 30 19.05 16.69 14.52
CA VAL A 30 19.82 15.43 14.56
C VAL A 30 20.66 15.18 13.31
N SER A 31 20.65 16.11 12.35
CA SER A 31 21.37 15.97 11.08
C SER A 31 22.89 15.94 11.29
N PRO A 32 23.63 15.00 10.66
CA PRO A 32 25.09 14.97 10.72
C PRO A 32 25.76 16.10 9.92
N ILE A 33 24.98 16.85 9.14
CA ILE A 33 25.41 18.01 8.37
C ILE A 33 24.58 19.22 8.77
N GLU A 34 25.13 20.42 8.68
CA GLU A 34 24.43 21.65 9.01
C GLU A 34 23.27 21.91 8.05
N LEU A 35 22.03 21.76 8.54
CA LEU A 35 20.79 21.97 7.80
C LEU A 35 19.79 22.75 8.66
N SER A 36 19.24 23.83 8.11
CA SER A 36 18.12 24.52 8.76
C SER A 36 16.80 23.82 8.42
N HIS A 37 15.82 23.90 9.33
CA HIS A 37 14.48 23.35 9.09
C HIS A 37 13.80 23.97 7.84
N ASP A 38 14.10 25.24 7.53
CA ASP A 38 13.59 25.91 6.33
C ASP A 38 14.23 25.36 5.06
N SER A 39 15.52 25.03 5.08
CA SER A 39 16.19 24.41 3.93
C SER A 39 15.61 23.02 3.63
N ILE A 40 15.32 22.23 4.67
CA ILE A 40 14.68 20.91 4.54
C ILE A 40 13.25 21.06 3.99
N SER A 41 12.49 22.00 4.52
CA SER A 41 11.11 22.26 4.06
C SER A 41 11.08 22.67 2.59
N ARG A 42 11.93 23.62 2.18
CA ARG A 42 12.07 24.05 0.77
C ARG A 42 12.56 22.91 -0.13
N TRP A 43 13.50 22.08 0.35
CA TRP A 43 13.96 20.93 -0.40
C TRP A 43 12.79 19.95 -0.63
N LEU A 44 11.99 19.65 0.39
CA LEU A 44 10.83 18.76 0.27
C LEU A 44 9.76 19.31 -0.69
N GLU A 45 9.63 20.62 -0.80
CA GLU A 45 8.72 21.28 -1.76
C GLU A 45 9.25 21.27 -3.21
N ASN A 46 10.56 21.39 -3.38
CA ASN A 46 11.18 21.53 -4.70
C ASN A 46 11.71 20.22 -5.29
N THR A 47 11.93 19.19 -4.47
CA THR A 47 12.34 17.87 -4.99
C THR A 47 11.22 17.22 -5.80
N HIS A 48 11.60 16.28 -6.66
CA HIS A 48 10.66 15.49 -7.47
C HIS A 48 10.84 14.01 -7.14
N CYS A 49 9.91 13.48 -6.34
CA CYS A 49 9.82 12.06 -6.05
C CYS A 49 8.58 11.49 -6.71
N GLN A 50 8.74 10.36 -7.38
CA GLN A 50 7.67 9.68 -8.11
C GLN A 50 7.68 8.17 -7.81
N PRO A 51 6.58 7.45 -8.02
CA PRO A 51 6.54 6.01 -7.85
C PRO A 51 7.57 5.24 -8.67
N LYS A 52 8.07 5.80 -9.80
CA LYS A 52 9.18 5.20 -10.54
C LYS A 52 10.47 5.10 -9.73
N ASP A 53 10.65 5.97 -8.72
CA ASP A 53 11.87 5.96 -7.89
C ASP A 53 11.94 4.68 -7.03
N PHE A 54 10.79 4.20 -6.51
CA PHE A 54 10.76 2.93 -5.79
C PHE A 54 10.58 1.72 -6.70
N TRP A 55 9.93 1.88 -7.87
CA TRP A 55 9.91 0.81 -8.86
C TRP A 55 11.30 0.37 -9.28
N SER A 56 12.23 1.29 -9.47
CA SER A 56 13.62 0.97 -9.81
C SER A 56 14.29 0.05 -8.78
N ALA A 57 13.95 0.21 -7.50
CA ALA A 57 14.44 -0.67 -6.43
C ALA A 57 13.69 -2.02 -6.39
N ALA A 58 12.40 -2.05 -6.71
CA ALA A 58 11.58 -3.25 -6.65
C ALA A 58 11.71 -4.14 -7.91
N ALA A 59 12.00 -3.55 -9.06
CA ALA A 59 11.96 -4.22 -10.36
C ALA A 59 12.81 -5.51 -10.46
N PRO A 60 14.05 -5.57 -9.95
CA PRO A 60 14.83 -6.81 -10.00
C PRO A 60 14.08 -7.96 -9.32
N HIS A 61 13.64 -7.77 -8.08
CA HIS A 61 12.93 -8.80 -7.32
C HIS A 61 11.62 -9.23 -8.02
N VAL A 62 10.83 -8.28 -8.52
CA VAL A 62 9.57 -8.57 -9.22
C VAL A 62 9.79 -9.40 -10.50
N ARG A 63 10.90 -9.18 -11.20
CA ARG A 63 11.23 -9.92 -12.43
C ARG A 63 11.80 -11.31 -12.17
N GLU A 64 12.47 -11.50 -11.04
CA GLU A 64 13.14 -12.75 -10.68
C GLU A 64 12.24 -13.73 -9.94
N THR A 65 11.08 -13.27 -9.44
CA THR A 65 10.18 -14.07 -8.62
C THR A 65 8.82 -14.27 -9.28
N LYS A 66 8.15 -15.36 -8.91
CA LYS A 66 6.72 -15.55 -9.21
C LYS A 66 5.90 -14.94 -8.08
N GLY A 67 4.75 -14.39 -8.42
CA GLY A 67 3.92 -13.76 -7.41
C GLY A 67 2.62 -13.20 -7.95
N VAL A 68 1.97 -12.41 -7.12
CA VAL A 68 0.67 -11.78 -7.40
C VAL A 68 0.76 -10.27 -7.26
N ILE A 69 -0.09 -9.55 -8.00
CA ILE A 69 -0.34 -8.13 -7.74
C ILE A 69 -1.47 -8.02 -6.72
N ILE A 70 -1.23 -7.29 -5.64
CA ILE A 70 -2.28 -6.93 -4.69
C ILE A 70 -2.55 -5.44 -4.79
N ALA A 71 -3.84 -5.09 -4.89
CA ALA A 71 -4.28 -3.71 -4.96
C ALA A 71 -5.25 -3.41 -3.82
N ASP A 72 -4.97 -2.36 -3.07
CA ASP A 72 -5.87 -1.87 -2.03
C ASP A 72 -5.63 -0.41 -1.73
N GLU A 73 -6.59 0.22 -1.07
CA GLU A 73 -6.56 1.61 -0.69
C GLU A 73 -6.28 1.78 0.80
N THR A 74 -5.50 2.80 1.13
CA THR A 74 -5.44 3.30 2.49
C THR A 74 -5.74 4.79 2.55
N ILE A 75 -6.31 5.24 3.66
CA ILE A 75 -6.54 6.65 3.94
C ILE A 75 -5.53 7.10 4.98
N LEU A 76 -4.79 8.16 4.65
CA LEU A 76 -3.93 8.84 5.61
C LEU A 76 -4.79 9.82 6.39
N ASN A 77 -5.05 9.51 7.65
CA ASN A 77 -5.93 10.32 8.50
C ASN A 77 -5.36 11.73 8.71
N LYS A 78 -6.16 12.74 8.43
CA LYS A 78 -5.85 14.16 8.56
C LYS A 78 -7.04 14.93 9.13
N SER A 79 -7.80 14.31 10.02
CA SER A 79 -9.03 14.85 10.60
C SER A 79 -8.86 16.24 11.20
N ARG A 80 -7.70 16.51 11.83
CA ARG A 80 -7.37 17.78 12.48
C ARG A 80 -6.78 18.84 11.55
N SER A 81 -6.67 18.57 10.25
CA SER A 81 -5.94 19.44 9.31
C SER A 81 -6.88 20.17 8.37
N GLU A 82 -6.99 21.48 8.50
CA GLU A 82 -7.88 22.30 7.66
C GLU A 82 -7.24 22.81 6.36
N LYS A 83 -5.94 23.07 6.37
CA LYS A 83 -5.22 23.80 5.31
C LYS A 83 -4.29 22.93 4.46
N ILE A 84 -4.37 21.60 4.59
CA ILE A 84 -3.50 20.70 3.84
C ILE A 84 -4.12 20.38 2.49
N LYS A 85 -3.38 20.65 1.40
CA LYS A 85 -3.73 20.18 0.06
C LYS A 85 -3.76 18.65 0.02
N LEU A 86 -4.53 18.05 -0.87
CA LEU A 86 -4.79 16.62 -1.02
C LEU A 86 -5.79 16.03 0.00
N VAL A 87 -6.06 16.72 1.11
CA VAL A 87 -7.02 16.26 2.13
C VAL A 87 -8.45 16.49 1.65
N ARG A 88 -9.27 15.47 1.78
CA ARG A 88 -10.70 15.50 1.43
C ARG A 88 -11.53 14.63 2.34
N TRP A 89 -12.82 14.84 2.32
CA TRP A 89 -13.79 13.96 2.93
C TRP A 89 -13.96 12.71 2.07
N GLN A 90 -13.84 11.54 2.66
CA GLN A 90 -14.02 10.26 1.98
C GLN A 90 -14.40 9.16 2.97
N TYR A 91 -15.08 8.14 2.49
CA TYR A 91 -15.46 7.01 3.32
C TYR A 91 -14.24 6.14 3.65
N SER A 92 -14.07 5.83 4.94
CA SER A 92 -13.05 4.90 5.45
C SER A 92 -13.70 3.56 5.78
N GLY A 93 -13.25 2.50 5.13
CA GLY A 93 -13.68 1.14 5.44
C GLY A 93 -13.23 0.67 6.84
N THR A 94 -12.12 1.22 7.35
CA THR A 94 -11.60 0.89 8.69
C THR A 94 -12.39 1.58 9.80
N GLU A 95 -12.75 2.85 9.62
CA GLU A 95 -13.50 3.63 10.62
C GLU A 95 -15.02 3.52 10.43
N HIS A 96 -15.47 2.85 9.35
CA HIS A 96 -16.87 2.74 8.95
C HIS A 96 -17.61 4.09 8.91
N ASN A 97 -16.88 5.16 8.61
CA ASN A 97 -17.39 6.53 8.62
C ASN A 97 -16.73 7.39 7.52
N ILE A 98 -17.28 8.58 7.31
CA ILE A 98 -16.66 9.60 6.46
C ILE A 98 -15.56 10.30 7.27
N VAL A 99 -14.34 10.22 6.78
CA VAL A 99 -13.15 10.81 7.42
C VAL A 99 -12.48 11.83 6.52
N ARG A 100 -11.76 12.74 7.14
CA ARG A 100 -10.90 13.70 6.46
C ARG A 100 -9.50 13.12 6.30
N GLY A 101 -9.05 12.91 5.05
CA GLY A 101 -7.75 12.28 4.83
C GLY A 101 -7.31 12.32 3.37
N ILE A 102 -6.16 11.72 3.11
CA ILE A 102 -5.58 11.54 1.77
C ILE A 102 -5.76 10.08 1.39
N GLY A 103 -6.56 9.81 0.35
CA GLY A 103 -6.73 8.46 -0.19
C GLY A 103 -5.55 8.08 -1.08
N MET A 104 -5.05 6.87 -0.89
CA MET A 104 -3.91 6.35 -1.64
C MET A 104 -4.17 4.90 -2.05
N LEU A 105 -4.23 4.66 -3.36
CA LEU A 105 -4.29 3.31 -3.94
C LEU A 105 -2.85 2.81 -4.11
N ASN A 106 -2.57 1.61 -3.62
CA ASN A 106 -1.28 0.95 -3.74
C ASN A 106 -1.36 -0.29 -4.60
N PHE A 107 -0.31 -0.55 -5.37
CA PHE A 107 -0.04 -1.81 -6.05
C PHE A 107 1.22 -2.43 -5.47
N LEU A 108 1.08 -3.62 -4.92
CA LEU A 108 2.17 -4.41 -4.36
C LEU A 108 2.36 -5.68 -5.19
N TRP A 109 3.60 -6.11 -5.31
CA TRP A 109 3.96 -7.47 -5.65
C TRP A 109 4.14 -8.25 -4.36
N VAL A 110 3.57 -9.44 -4.31
CA VAL A 110 3.81 -10.39 -3.22
C VAL A 110 4.20 -11.72 -3.86
N ASP A 111 5.40 -12.17 -3.57
CA ASP A 111 5.96 -13.38 -4.15
C ASP A 111 5.47 -14.67 -3.46
N GLU A 112 6.06 -15.80 -3.86
CA GLU A 112 5.72 -17.12 -3.28
C GLU A 112 6.13 -17.24 -1.82
N LYS A 113 7.15 -16.48 -1.38
CA LYS A 113 7.65 -16.44 0.00
C LYS A 113 6.95 -15.37 0.87
N GLU A 114 5.89 -14.76 0.35
CA GLU A 114 5.16 -13.65 0.97
C GLU A 114 6.04 -12.38 1.15
N GLU A 115 7.13 -12.24 0.35
CA GLU A 115 7.91 -11.00 0.34
C GLU A 115 7.17 -9.91 -0.45
N ILE A 116 7.12 -8.73 0.15
CA ILE A 116 6.37 -7.59 -0.36
C ILE A 116 7.30 -6.66 -1.14
N CYS A 117 6.90 -6.26 -2.34
CA CYS A 117 7.56 -5.22 -3.12
C CYS A 117 6.55 -4.16 -3.59
N PRO A 118 6.64 -2.92 -3.11
CA PRO A 118 5.81 -1.83 -3.62
C PRO A 118 6.13 -1.55 -5.10
N MET A 119 5.11 -1.62 -5.95
CA MET A 119 5.27 -1.42 -7.39
C MET A 119 4.94 -0.01 -7.83
N ASP A 120 3.81 0.51 -7.34
CA ASP A 120 3.30 1.83 -7.71
C ASP A 120 2.24 2.30 -6.72
N LEU A 121 1.93 3.57 -6.76
CA LEU A 121 0.83 4.16 -6.00
C LEU A 121 0.15 5.29 -6.76
N ARG A 122 -1.10 5.59 -6.39
CA ARG A 122 -1.82 6.79 -6.83
C ARG A 122 -2.46 7.48 -5.63
N ILE A 123 -2.31 8.79 -5.58
CA ILE A 123 -3.06 9.63 -4.65
C ILE A 123 -4.36 10.03 -5.33
N TYR A 124 -5.47 9.81 -4.66
CA TYR A 124 -6.80 10.06 -5.19
C TYR A 124 -7.18 11.54 -5.12
N GLU A 125 -7.25 12.21 -6.28
CA GLU A 125 -7.55 13.63 -6.41
C GLU A 125 -8.51 13.94 -7.57
N PRO A 126 -9.76 13.45 -7.54
CA PRO A 126 -10.67 13.54 -8.68
C PRO A 126 -11.02 14.99 -9.10
N LYS A 127 -10.77 16.00 -8.25
CA LYS A 127 -10.96 17.40 -8.62
C LYS A 127 -9.85 17.94 -9.52
N GLU A 128 -8.67 17.32 -9.47
CA GLU A 128 -7.49 17.75 -10.24
C GLU A 128 -7.38 16.97 -11.56
N ASP A 129 -7.63 15.66 -11.54
CA ASP A 129 -7.41 14.78 -12.68
C ASP A 129 -8.70 14.20 -13.30
N GLY A 130 -9.85 14.44 -12.69
CA GLY A 130 -11.15 13.93 -13.15
C GLY A 130 -11.32 12.41 -13.05
N LYS A 131 -10.38 11.70 -12.38
CA LYS A 131 -10.33 10.24 -12.38
C LYS A 131 -10.98 9.65 -11.15
N THR A 132 -11.64 8.51 -11.35
CA THR A 132 -12.12 7.65 -10.27
C THR A 132 -10.99 6.73 -9.76
N LYS A 133 -11.20 6.11 -8.60
CA LYS A 133 -10.29 5.07 -8.09
C LYS A 133 -10.14 3.90 -9.06
N ASN A 134 -11.23 3.54 -9.78
CA ASN A 134 -11.20 2.50 -10.79
C ASN A 134 -10.39 2.91 -12.03
N ASP A 135 -10.38 4.19 -12.41
CA ASP A 135 -9.51 4.69 -13.48
C ASP A 135 -8.05 4.57 -13.09
N HIS A 136 -7.69 4.99 -11.89
CA HIS A 136 -6.34 4.81 -11.34
C HIS A 136 -5.92 3.34 -11.28
N PHE A 137 -6.82 2.46 -10.86
CA PHE A 137 -6.57 1.01 -10.84
C PHE A 137 -6.21 0.51 -12.24
N ARG A 138 -7.02 0.85 -13.25
CA ARG A 138 -6.75 0.47 -14.64
C ARG A 138 -5.45 1.07 -15.19
N GLU A 139 -5.11 2.28 -14.83
CA GLU A 139 -3.83 2.89 -15.20
C GLU A 139 -2.64 2.12 -14.61
N LEU A 140 -2.74 1.73 -13.34
CA LEU A 140 -1.69 0.96 -12.67
C LEU A 140 -1.52 -0.43 -13.30
N LEU A 141 -2.60 -1.10 -13.71
CA LEU A 141 -2.52 -2.34 -14.48
C LEU A 141 -1.76 -2.16 -15.80
N ARG A 142 -2.07 -1.08 -16.55
CA ARG A 142 -1.34 -0.79 -17.81
C ARG A 142 0.14 -0.49 -17.56
N ILE A 143 0.46 0.20 -16.47
CA ILE A 143 1.85 0.47 -16.08
C ILE A 143 2.56 -0.83 -15.73
N ALA A 144 1.95 -1.71 -14.95
CA ALA A 144 2.51 -3.01 -14.62
C ALA A 144 2.77 -3.84 -15.89
N LYS A 145 1.84 -3.85 -16.85
CA LYS A 145 2.04 -4.54 -18.14
C LYS A 145 3.22 -3.97 -18.95
N ARG A 146 3.33 -2.62 -19.02
CA ARG A 146 4.48 -1.96 -19.69
C ARG A 146 5.82 -2.22 -19.01
N ARG A 147 5.79 -2.52 -17.71
CA ARG A 147 6.96 -2.94 -16.92
C ARG A 147 7.26 -4.45 -17.04
N GLU A 148 6.53 -5.13 -17.91
CA GLU A 148 6.67 -6.56 -18.18
C GLU A 148 6.40 -7.45 -16.95
N VAL A 149 5.60 -6.94 -16.01
CA VAL A 149 5.17 -7.73 -14.85
C VAL A 149 4.19 -8.80 -15.33
N ASN A 150 4.41 -10.04 -14.88
CA ASN A 150 3.55 -11.18 -15.22
C ASN A 150 3.04 -11.88 -13.94
N PRO A 151 1.96 -11.37 -13.33
CA PRO A 151 1.42 -11.95 -12.11
C PRO A 151 0.66 -13.24 -12.36
N GLU A 152 0.70 -14.15 -11.39
CA GLU A 152 -0.20 -15.32 -11.35
C GLU A 152 -1.67 -14.87 -11.30
N ALA A 153 -1.96 -13.84 -10.51
CA ALA A 153 -3.27 -13.21 -10.41
C ALA A 153 -3.17 -11.75 -9.91
N VAL A 154 -4.19 -10.97 -10.22
CA VAL A 154 -4.46 -9.67 -9.58
C VAL A 154 -5.48 -9.88 -8.48
N ILE A 155 -5.15 -9.48 -7.25
CA ILE A 155 -5.99 -9.66 -6.07
C ILE A 155 -6.43 -8.30 -5.54
N ALA A 156 -7.72 -8.11 -5.33
CA ALA A 156 -8.28 -6.89 -4.77
C ALA A 156 -9.61 -7.17 -4.05
N ASP A 157 -10.10 -6.16 -3.35
CA ASP A 157 -11.38 -6.22 -2.69
C ASP A 157 -12.58 -6.07 -3.67
N SER A 158 -13.78 -6.14 -3.13
CA SER A 158 -15.02 -6.04 -3.94
C SER A 158 -15.25 -4.67 -4.59
N TRP A 159 -14.54 -3.63 -4.14
CA TRP A 159 -14.63 -2.30 -4.73
C TRP A 159 -14.06 -2.28 -6.16
N TYR A 160 -13.00 -3.06 -6.38
CA TYR A 160 -12.31 -3.14 -7.68
C TYR A 160 -12.86 -4.23 -8.60
N SER A 161 -13.91 -4.96 -8.20
CA SER A 161 -14.53 -6.02 -9.03
C SER A 161 -15.53 -5.48 -10.07
N SER A 162 -15.34 -4.24 -10.56
CA SER A 162 -16.15 -3.71 -11.66
C SER A 162 -15.92 -4.50 -12.96
N LEU A 163 -16.94 -4.55 -13.82
CA LEU A 163 -16.85 -5.30 -15.06
C LEU A 163 -15.68 -4.86 -15.95
N ASP A 164 -15.45 -3.55 -16.03
CA ASP A 164 -14.35 -2.98 -16.82
C ASP A 164 -12.97 -3.37 -16.28
N ASN A 165 -12.82 -3.40 -14.95
CA ASN A 165 -11.58 -3.85 -14.33
C ASN A 165 -11.31 -5.33 -14.59
N LEU A 166 -12.34 -6.19 -14.41
CA LEU A 166 -12.22 -7.63 -14.66
C LEU A 166 -11.86 -7.92 -16.12
N LYS A 167 -12.54 -7.24 -17.06
CA LYS A 167 -12.24 -7.36 -18.50
C LYS A 167 -10.81 -6.93 -18.79
N MET A 168 -10.39 -5.78 -18.26
CA MET A 168 -9.03 -5.29 -18.47
C MET A 168 -7.97 -6.30 -18.00
N ILE A 169 -8.14 -6.91 -16.83
CA ILE A 169 -7.18 -7.90 -16.32
C ILE A 169 -7.12 -9.11 -17.26
N ARG A 170 -8.29 -9.62 -17.69
CA ARG A 170 -8.37 -10.69 -18.67
C ARG A 170 -7.71 -10.33 -20.00
N ASP A 171 -7.96 -9.12 -20.52
CA ASP A 171 -7.44 -8.64 -21.79
C ASP A 171 -5.92 -8.41 -21.75
N LEU A 172 -5.34 -8.24 -20.55
CA LEU A 172 -3.91 -8.25 -20.30
C LEU A 172 -3.31 -9.67 -20.26
N GLY A 173 -4.15 -10.70 -20.33
CA GLY A 173 -3.74 -12.11 -20.23
C GLY A 173 -3.50 -12.57 -18.79
N TRP A 174 -4.08 -11.90 -17.79
CA TRP A 174 -3.88 -12.20 -16.39
C TRP A 174 -5.13 -12.79 -15.73
N ASN A 175 -4.91 -13.58 -14.69
CA ASN A 175 -5.98 -14.01 -13.80
C ASN A 175 -6.29 -12.93 -12.77
N TRP A 176 -7.46 -13.05 -12.18
CA TRP A 176 -7.88 -12.22 -11.04
C TRP A 176 -8.55 -13.08 -9.96
N VAL A 177 -8.39 -12.66 -8.70
CA VAL A 177 -9.07 -13.21 -7.52
C VAL A 177 -9.59 -12.03 -6.71
N MET A 178 -10.90 -11.81 -6.73
CA MET A 178 -11.49 -10.61 -6.14
C MET A 178 -12.69 -10.90 -5.27
N GLY A 179 -12.85 -10.11 -4.23
CA GLY A 179 -14.10 -10.04 -3.49
C GLY A 179 -15.26 -9.68 -4.42
N LEU A 180 -16.42 -10.28 -4.21
CA LEU A 180 -17.66 -9.91 -4.87
C LEU A 180 -18.68 -9.48 -3.83
N ARG A 181 -19.49 -8.49 -4.16
CA ARG A 181 -20.60 -8.08 -3.29
C ARG A 181 -21.67 -9.17 -3.26
N LYS A 182 -22.24 -9.44 -2.08
CA LYS A 182 -23.28 -10.47 -1.90
C LYS A 182 -24.50 -10.29 -2.82
N ASN A 183 -24.83 -9.05 -3.15
CA ASN A 183 -25.92 -8.69 -4.07
C ASN A 183 -25.49 -8.67 -5.55
N ARG A 184 -24.28 -9.15 -5.90
CA ARG A 184 -23.83 -9.24 -7.29
C ARG A 184 -24.74 -10.16 -8.09
N SER A 185 -25.29 -9.66 -9.20
CA SER A 185 -26.10 -10.48 -10.10
C SER A 185 -25.22 -11.36 -10.98
N VAL A 186 -25.56 -12.64 -11.02
CA VAL A 186 -24.97 -13.67 -11.87
C VAL A 186 -26.08 -14.48 -12.56
N ASN A 187 -25.70 -15.38 -13.45
CA ASN A 187 -26.63 -16.12 -14.29
C ASN A 187 -27.64 -15.17 -14.96
N LYS A 188 -28.90 -15.41 -14.93
CA LYS A 188 -29.89 -14.52 -15.58
C LYS A 188 -30.36 -13.34 -14.72
N LYS A 189 -30.13 -13.29 -13.42
CA LYS A 189 -30.45 -12.21 -12.45
C LYS A 189 -30.39 -12.69 -11.01
N GLU A 190 -29.85 -13.88 -10.75
CA GLU A 190 -29.68 -14.39 -9.39
C GLU A 190 -28.63 -13.59 -8.63
N LYS A 191 -28.87 -13.35 -7.36
CA LYS A 191 -27.90 -12.73 -6.48
C LYS A 191 -27.02 -13.80 -5.84
N LEU A 192 -25.72 -13.51 -5.65
CA LEU A 192 -24.80 -14.46 -5.02
C LEU A 192 -25.28 -14.93 -3.63
N GLU A 193 -25.91 -14.05 -2.86
CA GLU A 193 -26.42 -14.38 -1.52
C GLU A 193 -27.54 -15.43 -1.53
N ASN A 194 -28.23 -15.62 -2.67
CA ASN A 194 -29.32 -16.56 -2.83
C ASN A 194 -28.87 -17.90 -3.44
N LEU A 195 -27.60 -18.02 -3.80
CA LEU A 195 -27.06 -19.26 -4.39
C LEU A 195 -26.50 -20.18 -3.33
N THR A 196 -26.79 -21.48 -3.46
CA THR A 196 -26.05 -22.52 -2.76
C THR A 196 -24.72 -22.73 -3.47
N ILE A 197 -23.62 -22.29 -2.83
CA ILE A 197 -22.27 -22.42 -3.36
C ILE A 197 -21.56 -23.53 -2.60
N PRO A 198 -21.27 -24.65 -3.27
CA PRO A 198 -20.58 -25.77 -2.65
C PRO A 198 -19.10 -25.41 -2.32
N ASP A 199 -18.46 -26.26 -1.55
CA ASP A 199 -17.10 -26.02 -1.08
C ASP A 199 -16.07 -25.99 -2.23
N GLU A 200 -16.27 -26.80 -3.25
CA GLU A 200 -15.48 -26.82 -4.48
C GLU A 200 -15.67 -25.58 -5.37
N GLY A 201 -16.59 -24.68 -4.99
CA GLY A 201 -16.95 -23.51 -5.75
C GLY A 201 -18.09 -23.75 -6.75
N LEU A 202 -18.59 -22.69 -7.32
CA LEU A 202 -19.67 -22.73 -8.31
C LEU A 202 -19.28 -21.94 -9.56
N ARG A 203 -19.41 -22.57 -10.73
CA ARG A 203 -19.26 -21.89 -12.01
C ARG A 203 -20.53 -21.13 -12.33
N VAL A 204 -20.43 -19.80 -12.46
CA VAL A 204 -21.57 -18.92 -12.74
C VAL A 204 -21.28 -18.03 -13.94
N HIS A 205 -22.33 -17.58 -14.61
CA HIS A 205 -22.22 -16.61 -15.70
C HIS A 205 -22.35 -15.17 -15.17
N LEU A 206 -21.28 -14.38 -15.32
CA LEU A 206 -21.28 -12.95 -15.02
C LEU A 206 -21.64 -12.19 -16.31
N ARG A 207 -22.81 -11.53 -16.30
CA ARG A 207 -23.32 -10.80 -17.48
C ARG A 207 -22.28 -9.77 -17.97
N GLY A 208 -21.97 -9.85 -19.26
CA GLY A 208 -21.03 -8.97 -19.94
C GLY A 208 -19.54 -9.33 -19.71
N TYR A 209 -19.25 -10.40 -18.96
CA TYR A 209 -17.90 -10.92 -18.77
C TYR A 209 -17.76 -12.35 -19.31
N GLY A 210 -18.67 -13.23 -18.99
CA GLY A 210 -18.61 -14.66 -19.29
C GLY A 210 -18.64 -15.51 -18.01
N PHE A 211 -18.18 -16.75 -18.11
CA PHE A 211 -18.14 -17.65 -16.96
C PHE A 211 -16.98 -17.34 -16.03
N ILE A 212 -17.26 -17.41 -14.72
CA ILE A 212 -16.33 -17.27 -13.63
C ILE A 212 -16.58 -18.36 -12.59
N HIS A 213 -15.62 -18.64 -11.72
CA HIS A 213 -15.85 -19.45 -10.53
C HIS A 213 -16.06 -18.54 -9.31
N VAL A 214 -16.99 -18.94 -8.43
CA VAL A 214 -17.27 -18.22 -7.19
C VAL A 214 -17.14 -19.20 -6.03
N PHE A 215 -16.44 -18.78 -4.99
CA PHE A 215 -16.27 -19.48 -3.72
C PHE A 215 -16.91 -18.69 -2.59
N ARG A 216 -17.49 -19.40 -1.64
CA ARG A 216 -18.04 -18.84 -0.41
C ARG A 216 -17.12 -19.19 0.75
N PHE A 217 -16.65 -18.16 1.48
CA PHE A 217 -15.85 -18.33 2.69
C PHE A 217 -16.56 -17.69 3.87
N GLU A 218 -16.61 -18.39 4.97
CA GLU A 218 -17.12 -17.86 6.23
C GLU A 218 -15.95 -17.44 7.13
N ALA A 219 -16.00 -16.19 7.59
CA ALA A 219 -15.06 -15.69 8.56
C ALA A 219 -15.48 -16.12 9.99
N LYS A 220 -14.54 -16.16 10.93
CA LYS A 220 -14.79 -16.54 12.34
C LYS A 220 -15.89 -15.72 13.02
N ASN A 221 -16.14 -14.50 12.54
CA ASN A 221 -17.22 -13.62 13.04
C ASN A 221 -18.57 -13.84 12.35
N GLY A 222 -18.76 -14.92 11.60
CA GLY A 222 -19.97 -15.25 10.88
C GLY A 222 -20.18 -14.47 9.56
N ARG A 223 -19.27 -13.58 9.21
CA ARG A 223 -19.37 -12.84 7.94
C ARG A 223 -19.06 -13.74 6.77
N THR A 224 -19.95 -13.75 5.79
CA THR A 224 -19.76 -14.44 4.51
C THR A 224 -19.05 -13.56 3.50
N ASN A 225 -17.99 -14.08 2.90
CA ASN A 225 -17.24 -13.45 1.82
C ASN A 225 -17.40 -14.28 0.53
N TYR A 226 -17.74 -13.62 -0.56
CA TYR A 226 -17.80 -14.21 -1.89
C TYR A 226 -16.54 -13.83 -2.65
N ILE A 227 -15.83 -14.81 -3.16
CA ILE A 227 -14.60 -14.60 -3.95
C ILE A 227 -14.84 -15.13 -5.35
N GLY A 228 -14.70 -14.25 -6.33
CA GLY A 228 -14.75 -14.61 -7.75
C GLY A 228 -13.38 -14.73 -8.36
N THR A 229 -13.26 -15.55 -9.41
CA THR A 229 -12.02 -15.72 -10.16
C THR A 229 -12.28 -16.18 -11.61
N ASN A 230 -11.36 -15.86 -12.50
CA ASN A 230 -11.28 -16.41 -13.85
C ASN A 230 -10.17 -17.47 -14.00
N VAL A 231 -9.54 -17.89 -12.92
CA VAL A 231 -8.58 -19.00 -12.95
C VAL A 231 -9.29 -20.24 -13.51
N GLU A 232 -8.64 -20.92 -14.42
CA GLU A 232 -9.12 -22.17 -14.98
C GLU A 232 -8.96 -23.30 -13.94
N ASP A 233 -10.00 -24.10 -13.73
CA ASP A 233 -10.07 -25.18 -12.75
C ASP A 233 -9.51 -24.83 -11.36
N PRO A 234 -10.08 -23.78 -10.69
CA PRO A 234 -9.57 -23.32 -9.42
C PRO A 234 -9.95 -24.29 -8.29
N THR A 235 -8.99 -24.67 -7.47
CA THR A 235 -9.28 -25.39 -6.21
C THR A 235 -9.53 -24.40 -5.07
N ARG A 236 -10.34 -24.82 -4.08
CA ARG A 236 -10.62 -23.99 -2.91
C ARG A 236 -9.33 -23.62 -2.15
N GLU A 237 -8.41 -24.55 -2.02
CA GLU A 237 -7.12 -24.36 -1.35
C GLU A 237 -6.29 -23.31 -2.06
N LYS A 238 -6.19 -23.37 -3.40
CA LYS A 238 -5.48 -22.38 -4.20
C LYS A 238 -6.09 -21.00 -4.03
N ILE A 239 -7.42 -20.87 -4.15
CA ILE A 239 -8.08 -19.58 -3.99
C ILE A 239 -7.95 -19.04 -2.56
N LYS A 240 -8.06 -19.89 -1.55
CA LYS A 240 -7.84 -19.53 -0.14
C LYS A 240 -6.42 -19.01 0.10
N SER A 241 -5.40 -19.67 -0.48
CA SER A 241 -4.00 -19.23 -0.41
C SER A 241 -3.81 -17.86 -1.06
N LEU A 242 -4.36 -17.64 -2.27
CA LEU A 242 -4.27 -16.35 -2.96
C LEU A 242 -4.97 -15.22 -2.18
N VAL A 243 -6.17 -15.48 -1.66
CA VAL A 243 -6.90 -14.50 -0.82
C VAL A 243 -6.13 -14.16 0.44
N ARG A 244 -5.45 -15.13 1.06
CA ARG A 244 -4.62 -14.89 2.25
C ARG A 244 -3.51 -13.88 1.97
N LYS A 245 -2.86 -13.95 0.81
CA LYS A 245 -1.82 -13.00 0.41
C LYS A 245 -2.30 -11.54 0.41
N ARG A 246 -3.61 -11.28 0.25
CA ARG A 246 -4.17 -9.93 0.34
C ARG A 246 -3.88 -9.26 1.68
N TRP A 247 -3.70 -10.03 2.75
CA TRP A 247 -3.37 -9.48 4.07
C TRP A 247 -2.04 -8.71 4.09
N GLU A 248 -1.12 -9.04 3.20
CA GLU A 248 0.19 -8.40 3.13
C GLU A 248 0.13 -6.91 2.81
N ILE A 249 -0.92 -6.45 2.09
CA ILE A 249 -1.10 -5.02 1.85
C ILE A 249 -1.53 -4.26 3.12
N GLU A 250 -2.28 -4.91 4.01
CA GLU A 250 -2.68 -4.33 5.30
C GLU A 250 -1.47 -4.26 6.25
N VAL A 251 -0.60 -5.26 6.22
CA VAL A 251 0.70 -5.26 6.93
C VAL A 251 1.56 -4.10 6.42
N PHE A 252 1.72 -3.98 5.12
CA PHE A 252 2.46 -2.89 4.48
C PHE A 252 1.93 -1.51 4.87
N HIS A 253 0.61 -1.29 4.81
CA HIS A 253 0.00 -0.03 5.21
C HIS A 253 0.26 0.30 6.68
N ARG A 254 0.15 -0.68 7.56
CA ARG A 254 0.42 -0.53 8.99
C ARG A 254 1.88 -0.17 9.25
N GLU A 255 2.81 -0.89 8.63
CA GLU A 255 4.24 -0.62 8.77
C GLU A 255 4.61 0.76 8.26
N LEU A 256 4.13 1.17 7.08
CA LEU A 256 4.36 2.52 6.56
C LEU A 256 3.89 3.62 7.52
N LYS A 257 2.70 3.45 8.10
CA LYS A 257 2.14 4.42 9.04
C LYS A 257 2.90 4.47 10.35
N GLN A 258 3.28 3.32 10.90
CA GLN A 258 3.88 3.20 12.22
C GLN A 258 5.40 3.38 12.23
N THR A 259 6.10 2.96 11.16
CA THR A 259 7.57 2.91 11.17
C THR A 259 8.25 3.83 10.16
N CYS A 260 7.55 4.34 9.15
CA CYS A 260 8.10 5.21 8.12
C CYS A 260 7.45 6.59 8.07
N GLY A 261 6.68 6.96 9.07
CA GLY A 261 6.13 8.29 9.23
C GLY A 261 5.15 8.75 8.17
N LEU A 262 4.52 7.83 7.42
CA LEU A 262 3.65 8.13 6.28
C LEU A 262 2.57 9.18 6.59
N GLU A 263 1.98 9.13 7.79
CA GLU A 263 0.94 10.06 8.22
C GLU A 263 1.48 11.33 8.91
N HIS A 264 2.78 11.40 9.21
CA HIS A 264 3.33 12.43 10.09
C HIS A 264 3.80 13.72 9.39
N CYS A 265 3.82 13.76 8.05
CA CYS A 265 4.15 14.98 7.33
C CYS A 265 3.16 16.12 7.68
N GLN A 266 3.69 17.29 8.01
CA GLN A 266 2.91 18.47 8.35
C GLN A 266 2.88 19.53 7.26
N SER A 267 3.61 19.34 6.15
CA SER A 267 3.62 20.27 5.03
C SER A 267 2.21 20.52 4.49
N ARG A 268 1.92 21.75 4.12
CA ARG A 268 0.63 22.17 3.56
C ARG A 268 0.55 21.99 2.05
N THR A 269 1.69 21.99 1.35
CA THR A 269 1.74 21.94 -0.11
C THR A 269 1.52 20.52 -0.64
N GLY A 270 0.83 20.41 -1.77
CA GLY A 270 0.56 19.11 -2.39
C GLY A 270 1.84 18.41 -2.84
N ARG A 271 2.82 19.16 -3.35
CA ARG A 271 4.09 18.61 -3.82
C ARG A 271 4.91 18.00 -2.68
N ALA A 272 5.13 18.73 -1.59
CA ALA A 272 5.85 18.22 -0.44
C ALA A 272 5.19 16.96 0.14
N ARG A 273 3.85 16.90 0.15
CA ARG A 273 3.11 15.73 0.56
C ARG A 273 3.35 14.52 -0.33
N ARG A 274 3.28 14.70 -1.66
CA ARG A 274 3.57 13.61 -2.61
C ARG A 274 5.00 13.12 -2.45
N ASN A 275 5.96 14.04 -2.33
CA ASN A 275 7.36 13.71 -2.11
C ASN A 275 7.55 12.91 -0.82
N HIS A 276 6.94 13.37 0.30
CA HIS A 276 7.02 12.65 1.57
C HIS A 276 6.43 11.24 1.49
N ILE A 277 5.27 11.06 0.83
CA ILE A 277 4.64 9.75 0.65
C ILE A 277 5.59 8.80 -0.10
N VAL A 278 6.17 9.25 -1.21
CA VAL A 278 7.12 8.43 -1.98
C VAL A 278 8.37 8.13 -1.17
N LEU A 279 8.89 9.11 -0.43
CA LEU A 279 10.08 8.92 0.44
C LEU A 279 9.79 7.98 1.62
N SER A 280 8.57 7.96 2.15
CA SER A 280 8.15 6.98 3.16
C SER A 280 8.16 5.55 2.59
N VAL A 281 7.69 5.35 1.35
CA VAL A 281 7.75 4.05 0.68
C VAL A 281 9.20 3.64 0.41
N LEU A 282 10.05 4.56 -0.07
CA LEU A 282 11.50 4.29 -0.25
C LEU A 282 12.18 3.93 1.07
N SER A 283 11.81 4.60 2.16
CA SER A 283 12.31 4.29 3.51
C SER A 283 11.91 2.88 3.93
N TRP A 284 10.67 2.48 3.64
CA TRP A 284 10.17 1.13 3.89
C TRP A 284 10.96 0.08 3.08
N ILE A 285 11.20 0.31 1.78
CA ILE A 285 11.99 -0.60 0.93
C ILE A 285 13.39 -0.80 1.50
N LYS A 286 14.09 0.29 1.83
CA LYS A 286 15.43 0.23 2.46
C LYS A 286 15.42 -0.54 3.79
N SER A 287 14.32 -0.49 4.54
CA SER A 287 14.15 -1.25 5.79
C SER A 287 13.85 -2.71 5.51
N ALA A 288 13.08 -3.02 4.46
CA ALA A 288 12.78 -4.38 4.05
C ALA A 288 14.05 -5.14 3.61
N ASP A 289 14.98 -4.47 2.90
CA ASP A 289 16.24 -5.07 2.51
C ASP A 289 17.07 -5.47 3.74
N VAL A 290 17.13 -4.61 4.76
CA VAL A 290 17.82 -4.92 6.04
C VAL A 290 17.12 -6.10 6.76
N ARG A 291 15.79 -6.16 6.72
CA ARG A 291 15.02 -7.25 7.30
C ARG A 291 15.33 -8.59 6.64
N ARG A 292 15.35 -8.62 5.31
CA ARG A 292 15.68 -9.84 4.54
C ARG A 292 17.06 -10.38 4.92
N ASN A 293 18.03 -9.49 5.06
CA ASN A 293 19.40 -9.88 5.37
C ASN A 293 19.63 -10.30 6.84
N ASN A 294 18.86 -9.75 7.79
CA ASN A 294 19.08 -9.95 9.23
C ASN A 294 17.93 -10.65 9.97
N HIS A 295 16.86 -11.05 9.28
CA HIS A 295 15.67 -11.70 9.85
C HIS A 295 15.01 -10.88 10.99
N LEU A 296 15.08 -9.54 10.93
CA LEU A 296 14.52 -8.64 11.95
C LEU A 296 13.20 -8.03 11.46
N SER A 297 12.19 -7.98 12.32
CA SER A 297 10.98 -7.18 12.04
C SER A 297 11.30 -5.69 12.00
N PHE A 298 10.43 -4.88 11.36
CA PHE A 298 10.56 -3.41 11.36
C PHE A 298 10.60 -2.82 12.78
N TYR A 299 9.80 -3.34 13.68
CA TYR A 299 9.76 -2.92 15.09
C TYR A 299 11.05 -3.26 15.83
N GLN A 300 11.62 -4.43 15.59
CA GLN A 300 12.92 -4.80 16.14
C GLN A 300 14.05 -3.92 15.60
N GLN A 301 14.02 -3.55 14.32
CA GLN A 301 14.98 -2.61 13.76
C GLN A 301 14.90 -1.25 14.45
N GLN A 302 13.71 -0.68 14.61
CA GLN A 302 13.53 0.58 15.34
C GLN A 302 13.99 0.46 16.79
N TRP A 303 13.61 -0.62 17.49
CA TRP A 303 14.07 -0.87 18.84
C TRP A 303 15.60 -0.93 18.93
N ASN A 304 16.26 -1.59 17.99
CA ASN A 304 17.72 -1.67 17.95
C ASN A 304 18.40 -0.30 17.79
N VAL A 305 17.76 0.66 17.11
CA VAL A 305 18.27 2.03 16.99
C VAL A 305 18.19 2.79 18.31
N ILE A 306 17.08 2.68 19.04
CA ILE A 306 16.79 3.51 20.23
C ILE A 306 17.25 2.89 21.55
N LYS A 307 17.38 1.57 21.64
CA LYS A 307 17.70 0.87 22.91
C LYS A 307 19.03 1.31 23.53
N GLN A 308 20.03 1.61 22.71
CA GLN A 308 21.34 2.07 23.22
C GLN A 308 21.22 3.44 23.86
N ALA A 309 20.50 4.38 23.23
CA ALA A 309 20.25 5.70 23.79
C ALA A 309 19.46 5.62 25.10
N ILE A 310 18.42 4.78 25.15
CA ILE A 310 17.65 4.54 26.37
C ILE A 310 18.53 3.95 27.46
N ALA A 311 19.34 2.94 27.15
CA ALA A 311 20.22 2.31 28.13
C ALA A 311 21.27 3.28 28.67
N GLN A 312 21.79 4.17 27.83
CA GLN A 312 22.71 5.23 28.26
C GLN A 312 22.03 6.23 29.18
N GLN A 313 20.82 6.68 28.84
CA GLN A 313 20.05 7.60 29.67
C GLN A 313 19.70 6.99 31.03
N LEU A 314 19.27 5.72 31.07
CA LEU A 314 19.00 5.03 32.32
C LEU A 314 20.24 4.95 33.21
N LYS A 315 21.42 4.67 32.65
CA LYS A 315 22.67 4.69 33.43
C LYS A 315 22.98 6.07 33.98
N TYR A 316 22.77 7.12 33.18
CA TYR A 316 22.99 8.50 33.62
C TYR A 316 22.06 8.88 34.78
N GLU A 317 20.75 8.64 34.62
CA GLU A 317 19.75 8.94 35.65
C GLU A 317 20.01 8.17 36.95
N LEU A 318 20.37 6.91 36.87
CA LEU A 318 20.70 6.07 38.04
C LEU A 318 22.03 6.48 38.72
N ALA A 319 22.93 7.15 38.03
CA ALA A 319 24.19 7.65 38.62
C ALA A 319 23.99 8.98 39.37
N ILE A 320 22.88 9.66 39.22
CA ILE A 320 22.53 10.92 39.87
C ILE A 320 21.75 10.67 41.19
N VAL A 321 21.15 9.48 41.35
CA VAL A 321 20.45 9.04 42.57
C VAL A 321 21.45 8.41 43.53
#